data_0af69f3b5b93c53e90a57179081eb319
#
_entry.id   0af69f3b5b93c53e90a57179081eb319
#
_cell.length_a   1.000
_cell.length_b   1.000
_cell.length_c   1.000
_cell.angle_alpha   90.00
_cell.angle_beta   90.00
_cell.angle_gamma   90.00
#
_symmetry.space_group_name_H-M   'P 1'
#
loop_
_entity.id
_entity.type
_entity.pdbx_description
1 polymer ?
#
loop_
_entity_poly.entity_id
_entity_poly.type
_entity_poly.pdbx_seq_one_letter_code
_entity_poly.pdbx_strand_id
1 'polypeptide(L)'
;KQLANQLIDHQHTVIYSIVGLVRTPALSCQIHIGGFSSDDTNGSQGLANYCQSHCVNLLIDATHPYAVDISANAVTAAKIADISCWRYSRPGWDESKYPNWHHYNEWDDLALQIENYRKPFFTIGASILQYSDKRPQHQQWVMRSAKQQAKVEGITQIHAIGPFYYQAELTL
;
A
#
# COMPACT_ATOMS: atom_id res chain seq x y z
N LYS A 1 1.30 -13.33 0.11
CA LYS A 1 2.22 -14.35 -0.36
C LYS A 1 2.05 -15.67 0.39
N GLN A 2 2.13 -15.67 1.74
CA GLN A 2 1.94 -16.89 2.55
C GLN A 2 0.59 -17.56 2.28
N LEU A 3 -0.51 -16.81 2.30
CA LEU A 3 -1.84 -17.31 1.97
C LEU A 3 -1.90 -17.94 0.56
N ALA A 4 -1.28 -17.27 -0.43
CA ALA A 4 -1.25 -17.81 -1.79
C ALA A 4 -0.52 -19.16 -1.87
N ASN A 5 0.63 -19.29 -1.19
CA ASN A 5 1.33 -20.58 -1.12
C ASN A 5 0.47 -21.67 -0.48
N GLN A 6 -0.19 -21.36 0.65
CA GLN A 6 -1.08 -22.32 1.31
C GLN A 6 -2.23 -22.77 0.39
N LEU A 7 -2.84 -21.85 -0.36
CA LEU A 7 -3.88 -22.21 -1.32
C LEU A 7 -3.35 -23.12 -2.45
N ILE A 8 -2.15 -22.82 -2.97
CA ILE A 8 -1.48 -23.63 -3.98
C ILE A 8 -1.18 -25.03 -3.43
N ASP A 9 -0.64 -25.12 -2.23
CA ASP A 9 -0.33 -26.39 -1.56
C ASP A 9 -1.59 -27.27 -1.35
N HIS A 10 -2.76 -26.62 -1.20
CA HIS A 10 -4.07 -27.28 -1.15
C HIS A 10 -4.72 -27.46 -2.53
N GLN A 11 -3.94 -27.39 -3.61
CA GLN A 11 -4.36 -27.64 -4.99
C GLN A 11 -5.42 -26.66 -5.55
N HIS A 12 -5.52 -25.46 -4.99
CA HIS A 12 -6.34 -24.41 -5.58
C HIS A 12 -5.60 -23.74 -6.74
N THR A 13 -6.33 -23.40 -7.81
CA THR A 13 -5.82 -22.53 -8.86
C THR A 13 -5.82 -21.10 -8.37
N VAL A 14 -4.65 -20.48 -8.29
CA VAL A 14 -4.47 -19.13 -7.72
C VAL A 14 -4.04 -18.14 -8.80
N ILE A 15 -4.69 -16.98 -8.83
CA ILE A 15 -4.22 -15.80 -9.54
C ILE A 15 -3.82 -14.77 -8.47
N TYR A 16 -2.55 -14.36 -8.47
CA TYR A 16 -2.04 -13.39 -7.52
C TYR A 16 -1.93 -12.01 -8.19
N SER A 17 -2.80 -11.09 -7.77
CA SER A 17 -2.84 -9.74 -8.35
C SER A 17 -2.09 -8.73 -7.49
N ILE A 18 -1.27 -7.89 -8.14
CA ILE A 18 -0.51 -6.81 -7.52
C ILE A 18 -0.49 -5.56 -8.40
N VAL A 19 -0.52 -4.40 -7.76
CA VAL A 19 -0.39 -3.08 -8.41
C VAL A 19 0.95 -2.46 -8.00
N GLY A 20 1.66 -1.88 -8.95
CA GLY A 20 2.85 -1.08 -8.66
C GLY A 20 4.06 -1.93 -8.25
N LEU A 21 4.82 -2.40 -9.21
CA LEU A 21 5.91 -3.32 -8.96
C LEU A 21 7.17 -2.67 -8.48
N VAL A 22 7.57 -3.15 -7.33
CA VAL A 22 8.95 -3.10 -6.90
C VAL A 22 9.63 -4.47 -6.99
N ARG A 23 8.90 -5.55 -6.76
CA ARG A 23 9.37 -6.94 -6.93
C ARG A 23 8.21 -7.85 -7.30
N THR A 24 8.38 -8.65 -8.34
CA THR A 24 7.49 -9.78 -8.62
C THR A 24 7.72 -10.85 -7.55
N PRO A 25 6.70 -11.30 -6.82
CA PRO A 25 6.86 -12.37 -5.87
C PRO A 25 7.17 -13.69 -6.61
N ALA A 26 8.12 -14.47 -6.09
CA ALA A 26 8.32 -15.84 -6.55
C ALA A 26 7.16 -16.69 -5.99
N LEU A 27 6.18 -16.99 -6.84
CA LEU A 27 5.02 -17.83 -6.58
C LEU A 27 4.81 -18.78 -7.76
N SER A 28 4.38 -20.01 -7.49
CA SER A 28 4.05 -21.00 -8.50
C SER A 28 2.60 -20.85 -8.97
N CYS A 29 2.17 -19.61 -9.32
CA CYS A 29 0.83 -19.33 -9.80
C CYS A 29 0.86 -18.21 -10.84
N GLN A 30 -0.26 -18.01 -11.50
CA GLN A 30 -0.44 -16.84 -12.39
C GLN A 30 -0.33 -15.54 -11.59
N ILE A 31 0.43 -14.58 -12.12
CA ILE A 31 0.56 -13.25 -11.53
C ILE A 31 -0.03 -12.21 -12.48
N HIS A 32 -0.99 -11.44 -12.00
CA HIS A 32 -1.50 -10.27 -12.68
C HIS A 32 -0.80 -9.03 -12.12
N ILE A 33 -0.29 -8.20 -13.00
CA ILE A 33 0.46 -6.98 -12.67
C ILE A 33 -0.26 -5.79 -13.25
N GLY A 34 -0.67 -4.85 -12.42
CA GLY A 34 -1.34 -3.63 -12.83
C GLY A 34 -2.70 -3.44 -12.16
N GLY A 35 -3.33 -2.31 -12.48
CA GLY A 35 -4.70 -2.02 -12.09
C GLY A 35 -5.71 -2.70 -13.02
N PHE A 36 -6.99 -2.56 -12.68
CA PHE A 36 -8.10 -3.09 -13.48
C PHE A 36 -8.91 -1.98 -14.15
N SER A 37 -8.56 -0.71 -13.96
CA SER A 37 -9.16 0.42 -14.65
C SER A 37 -8.55 0.62 -16.02
N SER A 38 -9.36 1.06 -16.99
CA SER A 38 -8.96 1.56 -18.30
C SER A 38 -9.72 2.85 -18.60
N ASP A 39 -9.45 3.49 -19.74
CA ASP A 39 -10.14 4.72 -20.14
C ASP A 39 -11.66 4.55 -20.21
N ASP A 40 -12.13 3.35 -20.58
CA ASP A 40 -13.55 3.02 -20.72
C ASP A 40 -14.15 2.27 -19.52
N THR A 41 -13.35 1.90 -18.52
CA THR A 41 -13.80 0.95 -17.48
C THR A 41 -13.23 1.34 -16.11
N ASN A 42 -14.11 1.54 -15.13
CA ASN A 42 -13.67 1.76 -13.75
C ASN A 42 -13.06 0.48 -13.13
N GLY A 43 -12.33 0.64 -12.03
CA GLY A 43 -11.57 -0.45 -11.41
C GLY A 43 -12.43 -1.64 -10.96
N SER A 44 -13.68 -1.41 -10.52
CA SER A 44 -14.57 -2.50 -10.09
C SER A 44 -15.13 -3.28 -11.29
N GLN A 45 -15.53 -2.60 -12.36
CA GLN A 45 -15.99 -3.27 -13.57
C GLN A 45 -14.86 -4.04 -14.26
N GLY A 46 -13.67 -3.44 -14.36
CA GLY A 46 -12.50 -4.10 -14.93
C GLY A 46 -12.09 -5.34 -14.14
N LEU A 47 -12.12 -5.28 -12.80
CA LEU A 47 -11.88 -6.45 -11.96
C LEU A 47 -12.96 -7.54 -12.14
N ALA A 48 -14.23 -7.16 -12.25
CA ALA A 48 -15.32 -8.10 -12.52
C ALA A 48 -15.13 -8.81 -13.86
N ASN A 49 -14.85 -8.06 -14.92
CA ASN A 49 -14.58 -8.62 -16.26
C ASN A 49 -13.37 -9.58 -16.23
N TYR A 50 -12.33 -9.22 -15.46
CA TYR A 50 -11.17 -10.08 -15.28
C TYR A 50 -11.54 -11.39 -14.57
N CYS A 51 -12.31 -11.31 -13.49
CA CYS A 51 -12.79 -12.49 -12.76
C CYS A 51 -13.60 -13.43 -13.66
N GLN A 52 -14.52 -12.88 -14.45
CA GLN A 52 -15.35 -13.66 -15.38
C GLN A 52 -14.51 -14.31 -16.48
N SER A 53 -13.60 -13.57 -17.12
CA SER A 53 -12.75 -14.09 -18.21
C SER A 53 -11.76 -15.18 -17.76
N HIS A 54 -11.41 -15.21 -16.48
CA HIS A 54 -10.50 -16.20 -15.90
C HIS A 54 -11.22 -17.27 -15.04
N CYS A 55 -12.56 -17.31 -15.11
CA CYS A 55 -13.38 -18.26 -14.33
C CYS A 55 -13.08 -18.27 -12.84
N VAL A 56 -12.81 -17.07 -12.28
CA VAL A 56 -12.59 -16.91 -10.84
C VAL A 56 -13.91 -17.15 -10.11
N ASN A 57 -13.90 -17.99 -9.08
CA ASN A 57 -15.07 -18.30 -8.26
C ASN A 57 -14.99 -17.78 -6.82
N LEU A 58 -13.83 -17.29 -6.40
CA LEU A 58 -13.63 -16.64 -5.11
C LEU A 58 -12.61 -15.51 -5.25
N LEU A 59 -12.98 -14.31 -4.83
CA LEU A 59 -12.11 -13.16 -4.72
C LEU A 59 -11.66 -13.01 -3.26
N ILE A 60 -10.35 -12.93 -3.03
CA ILE A 60 -9.80 -12.70 -1.69
C ILE A 60 -9.09 -11.34 -1.66
N ASP A 61 -9.69 -10.39 -0.96
CA ASP A 61 -9.04 -9.12 -0.65
C ASP A 61 -8.03 -9.30 0.50
N ALA A 62 -6.76 -9.35 0.17
CA ALA A 62 -5.65 -9.41 1.12
C ALA A 62 -4.78 -8.13 1.06
N THR A 63 -5.37 -7.02 0.65
CA THR A 63 -4.71 -5.72 0.54
C THR A 63 -4.43 -5.11 1.92
N HIS A 64 -3.65 -4.04 1.95
CA HIS A 64 -3.36 -3.33 3.18
C HIS A 64 -4.65 -2.71 3.76
N PRO A 65 -4.83 -2.65 5.09
CA PRO A 65 -6.03 -2.07 5.71
C PRO A 65 -6.41 -0.67 5.23
N TYR A 66 -5.43 0.14 4.86
CA TYR A 66 -5.64 1.50 4.34
C TYR A 66 -5.88 1.58 2.82
N ALA A 67 -5.92 0.46 2.12
CA ALA A 67 -6.24 0.41 0.70
C ALA A 67 -7.77 0.39 0.49
N VAL A 68 -8.45 1.45 0.90
CA VAL A 68 -9.92 1.53 0.97
C VAL A 68 -10.54 1.36 -0.42
N ASP A 69 -10.03 2.07 -1.42
CA ASP A 69 -10.58 2.06 -2.78
C ASP A 69 -10.51 0.69 -3.43
N ILE A 70 -9.37 -0.01 -3.32
CA ILE A 70 -9.25 -1.34 -3.91
C ILE A 70 -10.13 -2.37 -3.18
N SER A 71 -10.29 -2.24 -1.87
CA SER A 71 -11.22 -3.07 -1.11
C SER A 71 -12.67 -2.84 -1.49
N ALA A 72 -13.08 -1.59 -1.69
CA ALA A 72 -14.42 -1.25 -2.18
C ALA A 72 -14.65 -1.78 -3.61
N ASN A 73 -13.65 -1.63 -4.48
CA ASN A 73 -13.68 -2.18 -5.83
C ASN A 73 -13.80 -3.71 -5.83
N ALA A 74 -13.11 -4.41 -4.93
CA ALA A 74 -13.18 -5.86 -4.82
C ALA A 74 -14.59 -6.35 -4.46
N VAL A 75 -15.24 -5.70 -3.48
CA VAL A 75 -16.62 -6.03 -3.08
C VAL A 75 -17.61 -5.78 -4.23
N THR A 76 -17.47 -4.64 -4.92
CA THR A 76 -18.33 -4.29 -6.05
C THR A 76 -18.11 -5.24 -7.22
N ALA A 77 -16.87 -5.55 -7.56
CA ALA A 77 -16.51 -6.48 -8.63
C ALA A 77 -17.08 -7.88 -8.39
N ALA A 78 -16.98 -8.37 -7.15
CA ALA A 78 -17.51 -9.68 -6.79
C ALA A 78 -19.03 -9.75 -6.97
N LYS A 79 -19.75 -8.68 -6.60
CA LYS A 79 -21.20 -8.57 -6.86
C LYS A 79 -21.54 -8.59 -8.34
N ILE A 80 -20.79 -7.86 -9.17
CA ILE A 80 -20.99 -7.82 -10.62
C ILE A 80 -20.70 -9.19 -11.25
N ALA A 81 -19.65 -9.87 -10.80
CA ALA A 81 -19.24 -11.18 -11.30
C ALA A 81 -20.04 -12.35 -10.70
N ASP A 82 -20.93 -12.09 -9.74
CA ASP A 82 -21.71 -13.09 -8.98
C ASP A 82 -20.83 -14.15 -8.33
N ILE A 83 -19.79 -13.71 -7.62
CA ILE A 83 -18.85 -14.58 -6.88
C ILE A 83 -18.70 -14.12 -5.43
N SER A 84 -18.19 -15.02 -4.58
CA SER A 84 -17.89 -14.69 -3.19
C SER A 84 -16.67 -13.76 -3.09
N CYS A 85 -16.73 -12.81 -2.12
CA CYS A 85 -15.59 -11.96 -1.77
C CYS A 85 -15.26 -12.14 -0.28
N TRP A 86 -14.04 -12.55 0.01
CA TRP A 86 -13.53 -12.68 1.37
C TRP A 86 -12.46 -11.63 1.64
N ARG A 87 -12.47 -11.06 2.82
CA ARG A 87 -11.41 -10.13 3.24
C ARG A 87 -10.49 -10.80 4.26
N TYR A 88 -9.21 -10.84 3.95
CA TYR A 88 -8.17 -11.20 4.90
C TYR A 88 -7.71 -9.94 5.65
N SER A 89 -8.23 -9.76 6.88
CA SER A 89 -7.85 -8.64 7.74
C SER A 89 -6.72 -9.08 8.67
N ARG A 90 -5.62 -8.32 8.67
CA ARG A 90 -4.56 -8.50 9.66
C ARG A 90 -5.01 -7.91 10.99
N PRO A 91 -4.59 -8.48 12.14
CA PRO A 91 -4.75 -7.80 13.42
C PRO A 91 -4.14 -6.39 13.34
N GLY A 92 -4.81 -5.41 13.93
CA GLY A 92 -4.24 -4.08 14.15
C GLY A 92 -3.01 -4.14 15.05
N TRP A 93 -2.24 -3.09 15.04
CA TRP A 93 -1.16 -2.95 16.00
C TRP A 93 -1.72 -2.68 17.39
N ASP A 94 -1.09 -3.27 18.40
CA ASP A 94 -1.44 -3.03 19.80
C ASP A 94 -0.80 -1.71 20.25
N GLU A 95 -1.56 -0.64 20.16
CA GLU A 95 -1.11 0.72 20.48
C GLU A 95 -0.70 0.89 21.93
N SER A 96 -1.22 0.06 22.83
CA SER A 96 -0.84 0.10 24.26
C SER A 96 0.65 -0.15 24.48
N LYS A 97 1.33 -0.77 23.52
CA LYS A 97 2.77 -1.01 23.52
C LYS A 97 3.62 0.18 23.07
N TYR A 98 2.97 1.21 22.55
CA TYR A 98 3.64 2.35 21.92
C TYR A 98 3.11 3.69 22.45
N PRO A 99 3.43 4.04 23.72
CA PRO A 99 2.85 5.20 24.38
C PRO A 99 3.22 6.55 23.73
N ASN A 100 4.23 6.55 22.86
CA ASN A 100 4.67 7.75 22.13
C ASN A 100 4.03 7.87 20.73
N TRP A 101 3.06 7.03 20.39
CA TRP A 101 2.33 7.19 19.16
C TRP A 101 1.29 8.28 19.29
N HIS A 102 1.28 9.16 18.30
CA HIS A 102 0.31 10.23 18.16
C HIS A 102 -0.48 10.04 16.88
N HIS A 103 -1.79 10.23 16.96
CA HIS A 103 -2.67 10.14 15.81
C HIS A 103 -2.88 11.53 15.21
N TYR A 104 -3.02 11.56 13.91
CA TYR A 104 -3.46 12.74 13.17
C TYR A 104 -4.42 12.30 12.07
N ASN A 105 -5.39 13.15 11.75
CA ASN A 105 -6.35 12.88 10.70
C ASN A 105 -5.97 13.58 9.39
N GLU A 106 -5.44 14.79 9.51
CA GLU A 106 -5.12 15.62 8.36
C GLU A 106 -3.72 16.23 8.49
N TRP A 107 -3.26 16.84 7.39
CA TRP A 107 -1.94 17.44 7.33
C TRP A 107 -1.74 18.54 8.39
N ASP A 108 -2.74 19.40 8.59
CA ASP A 108 -2.60 20.54 9.51
C ASP A 108 -2.42 20.07 10.96
N ASP A 109 -3.09 18.96 11.36
CA ASP A 109 -2.87 18.32 12.65
C ASP A 109 -1.45 17.78 12.78
N LEU A 110 -0.96 17.09 11.74
CA LEU A 110 0.42 16.59 11.72
C LEU A 110 1.43 17.73 11.79
N ALA A 111 1.22 18.79 11.01
CA ALA A 111 2.13 19.93 10.95
C ALA A 111 2.32 20.59 12.34
N LEU A 112 1.24 20.74 13.12
CA LEU A 112 1.29 21.23 14.50
C LEU A 112 2.07 20.29 15.41
N GLN A 113 1.87 18.99 15.30
CA GLN A 113 2.56 18.00 16.15
C GLN A 113 4.07 17.94 15.87
N ILE A 114 4.48 18.18 14.63
CA ILE A 114 5.89 18.12 14.23
C ILE A 114 6.59 19.49 14.22
N GLU A 115 5.92 20.57 14.56
CA GLU A 115 6.44 21.94 14.45
C GLU A 115 7.83 22.13 15.10
N ASN A 116 8.03 21.53 16.27
CA ASN A 116 9.27 21.66 17.04
C ASN A 116 10.40 20.70 16.61
N TYR A 117 10.14 19.79 15.69
CA TYR A 117 11.15 18.85 15.20
C TYR A 117 11.94 19.46 14.04
N ARG A 118 13.25 19.32 14.09
CA ARG A 118 14.14 19.85 13.04
C ARG A 118 14.27 18.93 11.83
N LYS A 119 14.15 17.62 12.05
CA LYS A 119 14.40 16.60 11.01
C LYS A 119 13.33 15.50 11.04
N PRO A 120 12.08 15.81 10.71
CA PRO A 120 11.03 14.80 10.60
C PRO A 120 11.36 13.77 9.50
N PHE A 121 11.09 12.49 9.78
CA PHE A 121 11.26 11.40 8.82
C PHE A 121 9.91 10.83 8.39
N PHE A 122 9.63 10.93 7.10
CA PHE A 122 8.37 10.50 6.49
C PHE A 122 8.54 9.16 5.77
N THR A 123 7.78 8.15 6.19
CA THR A 123 7.77 6.81 5.58
C THR A 123 6.56 6.57 4.66
N ILE A 124 5.78 7.62 4.39
CA ILE A 124 4.59 7.57 3.54
C ILE A 124 4.89 7.64 2.03
N GLY A 125 6.15 7.49 1.67
CA GLY A 125 6.58 7.56 0.27
C GLY A 125 6.56 8.98 -0.29
N ALA A 126 6.32 9.09 -1.61
CA ALA A 126 6.34 10.37 -2.32
C ALA A 126 5.15 11.29 -1.99
N SER A 127 4.13 10.79 -1.29
CA SER A 127 2.94 11.57 -0.94
C SER A 127 3.25 12.83 -0.13
N ILE A 128 4.35 12.83 0.63
CA ILE A 128 4.78 14.02 1.38
C ILE A 128 5.16 15.19 0.46
N LEU A 129 5.55 14.94 -0.78
CA LEU A 129 6.00 15.99 -1.70
C LEU A 129 4.89 16.98 -2.07
N GLN A 130 3.61 16.57 -1.98
CA GLN A 130 2.48 17.49 -2.19
C GLN A 130 2.40 18.62 -1.14
N TYR A 131 3.13 18.47 -0.03
CA TYR A 131 3.19 19.47 1.04
C TYR A 131 4.56 20.15 1.13
N SER A 132 5.41 19.99 0.14
CA SER A 132 6.79 20.52 0.16
C SER A 132 6.86 22.04 0.30
N ASP A 133 5.91 22.75 -0.27
CA ASP A 133 5.75 24.21 -0.18
C ASP A 133 5.32 24.69 1.21
N LYS A 134 4.72 23.80 2.01
CA LYS A 134 4.33 24.07 3.39
C LYS A 134 5.45 23.75 4.41
N ARG A 135 6.61 23.29 3.98
CA ARG A 135 7.72 22.94 4.86
C ARG A 135 8.28 24.18 5.55
N PRO A 136 8.34 24.22 6.90
CA PRO A 136 9.00 25.31 7.63
C PRO A 136 10.49 25.40 7.28
N GLN A 137 11.03 26.59 7.15
CA GLN A 137 12.44 26.82 6.77
C GLN A 137 13.45 26.18 7.73
N HIS A 138 13.09 26.08 9.02
CA HIS A 138 13.96 25.49 10.04
C HIS A 138 13.98 23.96 10.00
N GLN A 139 13.10 23.33 9.21
CA GLN A 139 13.02 21.88 9.11
C GLN A 139 13.75 21.35 7.87
N GLN A 140 14.52 20.30 8.05
CA GLN A 140 15.07 19.46 6.99
C GLN A 140 14.27 18.16 6.97
N TRP A 141 13.39 18.01 6.01
CA TRP A 141 12.60 16.78 5.91
C TRP A 141 13.44 15.63 5.35
N VAL A 142 13.20 14.44 5.84
CA VAL A 142 13.71 13.19 5.28
C VAL A 142 12.53 12.37 4.81
N MET A 143 12.56 11.90 3.59
CA MET A 143 11.52 10.99 3.07
C MET A 143 12.13 9.71 2.54
N ARG A 144 11.40 8.61 2.69
CA ARG A 144 11.75 7.33 2.07
C ARG A 144 10.69 6.95 1.05
N SER A 145 11.14 6.59 -0.16
CA SER A 145 10.25 6.13 -1.22
C SER A 145 10.84 4.95 -2.00
N ALA A 146 9.95 4.11 -2.52
CA ALA A 146 10.31 2.96 -3.35
C ALA A 146 10.73 3.35 -4.78
N LYS A 147 10.39 4.56 -5.22
CA LYS A 147 10.78 5.12 -6.52
C LYS A 147 11.56 6.40 -6.30
N GLN A 148 12.59 6.59 -7.10
CA GLN A 148 13.32 7.85 -7.11
C GLN A 148 12.39 8.99 -7.56
N GLN A 149 12.49 10.13 -6.89
CA GLN A 149 11.72 11.34 -7.18
C GLN A 149 12.66 12.46 -7.64
N ALA A 150 12.10 13.51 -8.24
CA ALA A 150 12.85 14.73 -8.49
C ALA A 150 13.36 15.33 -7.16
N LYS A 151 14.53 15.95 -7.19
CA LYS A 151 15.09 16.63 -6.02
C LYS A 151 14.22 17.82 -5.64
N VAL A 152 13.92 17.95 -4.35
CA VAL A 152 13.22 19.09 -3.78
C VAL A 152 14.11 19.69 -2.69
N GLU A 153 14.25 21.02 -2.68
CA GLU A 153 15.05 21.73 -1.70
C GLU A 153 14.51 21.52 -0.28
N GLY A 154 15.42 21.27 0.66
CA GLY A 154 15.05 21.00 2.05
C GLY A 154 14.47 19.61 2.31
N ILE A 155 14.48 18.72 1.32
CA ILE A 155 14.03 17.33 1.47
C ILE A 155 15.13 16.36 1.06
N THR A 156 15.63 15.61 2.04
CA THR A 156 16.55 14.48 1.80
C THR A 156 15.75 13.25 1.41
N GLN A 157 16.09 12.65 0.27
CA GLN A 157 15.38 11.47 -0.24
C GLN A 157 16.19 10.20 0.00
N ILE A 158 15.57 9.20 0.60
CA ILE A 158 16.12 7.86 0.77
C ILE A 158 15.37 6.94 -0.20
N HIS A 159 16.07 6.45 -1.22
CA HIS A 159 15.50 5.44 -2.11
C HIS A 159 15.75 4.05 -1.52
N ALA A 160 14.71 3.44 -0.99
CA ALA A 160 14.79 2.11 -0.41
C ALA A 160 13.49 1.34 -0.51
N ILE A 161 13.63 0.02 -0.62
CA ILE A 161 12.54 -0.94 -0.77
C ILE A 161 12.68 -1.98 0.33
N GLY A 162 11.61 -2.16 1.11
CA GLY A 162 11.57 -3.15 2.19
C GLY A 162 11.88 -4.60 1.73
N PRO A 163 12.11 -5.52 2.66
CA PRO A 163 11.89 -5.36 4.10
C PRO A 163 12.95 -4.49 4.77
N PHE A 164 12.53 -3.73 5.77
CA PHE A 164 13.40 -2.88 6.58
C PHE A 164 13.69 -3.61 7.90
N TYR A 165 14.96 -3.82 8.18
CA TYR A 165 15.39 -4.51 9.39
C TYR A 165 15.70 -3.51 10.49
N TYR A 166 15.33 -3.83 11.72
CA TYR A 166 15.46 -2.95 12.89
C TYR A 166 16.84 -2.28 13.00
N GLN A 167 17.91 -3.04 12.85
CA GLN A 167 19.27 -2.49 12.94
C GLN A 167 19.59 -1.45 11.84
N ALA A 168 19.07 -1.66 10.63
CA ALA A 168 19.25 -0.71 9.55
C ALA A 168 18.43 0.59 9.76
N GLU A 169 17.27 0.48 10.40
CA GLU A 169 16.42 1.63 10.71
C GLU A 169 17.02 2.52 11.82
N LEU A 170 17.79 1.94 12.74
CA LEU A 170 18.46 2.70 13.82
C LEU A 170 19.63 3.59 13.32
N THR A 171 20.08 3.39 12.08
CA THR A 171 21.23 4.12 11.50
C THR A 171 20.80 5.22 10.52
N LEU A 172 19.50 5.41 10.31
CA LEU A 172 18.95 6.47 9.47
C LEU A 172 18.79 7.79 10.24
#